data_e90e89fdf7417a4033560f4e81c5eea7
#
_entry.id   e90e89fdf7417a4033560f4e81c5eea7
#
_cell.length_a   1.000
_cell.length_b   1.000
_cell.length_c   1.000
_cell.angle_alpha   90.00
_cell.angle_beta   90.00
_cell.angle_gamma   90.00
#
_symmetry.space_group_name_H-M   'P 1'
#
loop_
_entity.id
_entity.type
_entity.pdbx_description
1 polymer ?
#
loop_
_entity_poly.entity_id
_entity_poly.type
_entity_poly.pdbx_seq_one_letter_code
_entity_poly.pdbx_strand_id
1 'polypeptide(L)'
;MTMELIGRYTTLREFTTVGGGQSEWTLALSEGREVFIKRYLQPVVPDPTLGLSGATMQRLHDRVEYFRARQLSIIGRLDHDQVRHNVIGSLDFFEHQRRFYKVTTLVSEVQTLPLVGQPVSDVAAVLFGAVTAIEYLHDRSIVHGDIKPDNFLLSRDPDGGLKASLIDLDEAYVQGYAPSQEDIVGTIGYYSPELGDYVSGRVPGSALTTASDMFSLGLTLVEMLTGQVPVFDRGAFRTAAHALANGALLDLSACGSSLAQLLGSMLTLDPAARPSASEVLDRIGNLDLDRLLDGAQVSTRVDQPKRPRGQTFLDLAAPRSAADEEEPGLLINLGRPGDRVHR
;
A
#
# COMPACT_ATOMS: atom_id res chain seq x y z
N MET A 1 -17.82 -8.08 -24.97
CA MET A 1 -17.11 -7.17 -24.05
C MET A 1 -17.47 -5.77 -24.47
N THR A 2 -18.13 -5.02 -23.60
CA THR A 2 -18.52 -3.63 -23.91
C THR A 2 -17.34 -2.73 -23.55
N MET A 3 -16.65 -2.17 -24.56
CA MET A 3 -15.63 -1.13 -24.34
C MET A 3 -16.35 0.15 -23.91
N GLU A 4 -15.92 0.74 -22.80
CA GLU A 4 -16.46 2.00 -22.28
C GLU A 4 -15.44 3.12 -22.56
N LEU A 5 -15.92 4.29 -22.99
CA LEU A 5 -15.10 5.50 -23.14
C LEU A 5 -15.24 6.36 -21.88
N ILE A 6 -14.14 6.52 -21.14
CA ILE A 6 -14.09 7.28 -19.89
C ILE A 6 -13.13 8.45 -20.08
N GLY A 7 -13.67 9.64 -20.29
CA GLY A 7 -12.87 10.78 -20.72
C GLY A 7 -12.20 10.48 -22.07
N ARG A 8 -10.87 10.40 -22.07
CA ARG A 8 -10.06 10.05 -23.26
C ARG A 8 -9.57 8.59 -23.28
N TYR A 9 -10.00 7.78 -22.32
CA TYR A 9 -9.53 6.40 -22.10
C TYR A 9 -10.57 5.41 -22.57
N THR A 10 -10.17 4.45 -23.43
CA THR A 10 -11.04 3.36 -23.88
C THR A 10 -10.70 2.10 -23.08
N THR A 11 -11.65 1.59 -22.30
CA THR A 11 -11.43 0.38 -21.49
C THR A 11 -11.20 -0.83 -22.38
N LEU A 12 -10.26 -1.70 -21.95
CA LEU A 12 -9.96 -2.97 -22.64
C LEU A 12 -10.80 -4.14 -22.10
N ARG A 13 -11.34 -3.97 -20.89
CA ARG A 13 -12.17 -4.95 -20.19
C ARG A 13 -13.10 -4.24 -19.20
N GLU A 14 -14.03 -4.97 -18.62
CA GLU A 14 -14.90 -4.47 -17.57
C GLU A 14 -14.11 -4.14 -16.29
N PHE A 15 -14.63 -3.23 -15.49
CA PHE A 15 -14.09 -2.93 -14.17
C PHE A 15 -14.25 -4.12 -13.23
N THR A 16 -13.25 -4.32 -12.36
CA THR A 16 -13.26 -5.34 -11.32
C THR A 16 -12.89 -4.75 -9.97
N THR A 17 -13.51 -5.27 -8.90
CA THR A 17 -13.17 -4.93 -7.51
C THR A 17 -12.08 -5.83 -6.93
N VAL A 18 -11.71 -6.89 -7.63
CA VAL A 18 -10.75 -7.88 -7.14
C VAL A 18 -9.39 -7.21 -6.91
N GLY A 19 -8.89 -7.25 -5.67
CA GLY A 19 -7.66 -6.57 -5.27
C GLY A 19 -7.75 -5.04 -5.20
N GLY A 20 -8.91 -4.44 -5.54
CA GLY A 20 -9.09 -2.99 -5.62
C GLY A 20 -9.49 -2.31 -4.30
N GLY A 21 -9.75 -3.06 -3.23
CA GLY A 21 -10.15 -2.47 -1.94
C GLY A 21 -11.41 -1.61 -2.05
N GLN A 22 -11.28 -0.30 -1.87
CA GLN A 22 -12.38 0.68 -1.99
C GLN A 22 -12.54 1.27 -3.41
N SER A 23 -11.96 0.64 -4.40
CA SER A 23 -12.00 1.07 -5.79
C SER A 23 -12.22 -0.10 -6.74
N GLU A 24 -12.63 0.22 -7.95
CA GLU A 24 -12.66 -0.69 -9.08
C GLU A 24 -11.56 -0.29 -10.05
N TRP A 25 -11.06 -1.24 -10.82
CA TRP A 25 -10.00 -0.96 -11.77
C TRP A 25 -10.16 -1.75 -13.07
N THR A 26 -9.54 -1.25 -14.11
CA THR A 26 -9.45 -1.91 -15.41
C THR A 26 -8.18 -1.48 -16.14
N LEU A 27 -7.90 -2.11 -17.27
CA LEU A 27 -6.93 -1.64 -18.24
C LEU A 27 -7.63 -0.81 -19.30
N ALA A 28 -6.95 0.24 -19.78
CA ALA A 28 -7.47 1.09 -20.84
C ALA A 28 -6.37 1.48 -21.82
N LEU A 29 -6.78 1.96 -23.00
CA LEU A 29 -5.89 2.55 -23.98
C LEU A 29 -5.96 4.06 -23.93
N SER A 30 -4.79 4.70 -23.99
CA SER A 30 -4.62 6.14 -24.18
C SER A 30 -3.51 6.36 -25.19
N GLU A 31 -3.82 7.00 -26.30
CA GLU A 31 -2.85 7.30 -27.38
C GLU A 31 -2.03 6.06 -27.83
N GLY A 32 -2.70 4.90 -27.91
CA GLY A 32 -2.07 3.63 -28.31
C GLY A 32 -1.22 2.95 -27.25
N ARG A 33 -1.20 3.45 -26.00
CA ARG A 33 -0.49 2.85 -24.86
C ARG A 33 -1.48 2.30 -23.86
N GLU A 34 -1.17 1.13 -23.32
CA GLU A 34 -1.95 0.58 -22.22
C GLU A 34 -1.64 1.31 -20.91
N VAL A 35 -2.69 1.63 -20.17
CA VAL A 35 -2.64 2.27 -18.86
C VAL A 35 -3.52 1.52 -17.89
N PHE A 36 -3.19 1.66 -16.59
CA PHE A 36 -4.04 1.22 -15.52
C PHE A 36 -4.97 2.36 -15.11
N ILE A 37 -6.28 2.09 -15.02
CA ILE A 37 -7.28 3.06 -14.60
C ILE A 37 -8.05 2.55 -13.39
N LYS A 38 -8.06 3.34 -12.34
CA LYS A 38 -8.79 3.10 -11.09
C LYS A 38 -10.01 4.02 -11.03
N ARG A 39 -11.18 3.48 -10.68
CA ARG A 39 -12.41 4.20 -10.42
C ARG A 39 -12.73 4.13 -8.92
N TYR A 40 -12.80 5.27 -8.25
CA TYR A 40 -13.13 5.30 -6.83
C TYR A 40 -14.61 5.03 -6.60
N LEU A 41 -14.91 4.16 -5.63
CA LEU A 41 -16.29 3.91 -5.21
C LEU A 41 -16.84 5.06 -4.37
N GLN A 42 -15.98 5.72 -3.62
CA GLN A 42 -16.29 6.89 -2.79
C GLN A 42 -15.13 7.91 -2.85
N PRO A 43 -15.40 9.19 -2.68
CA PRO A 43 -16.72 9.81 -2.65
C PRO A 43 -17.37 9.87 -4.04
N VAL A 44 -18.71 9.92 -4.06
CA VAL A 44 -19.48 10.21 -5.28
C VAL A 44 -19.93 11.66 -5.24
N VAL A 45 -19.74 12.39 -6.34
CA VAL A 45 -20.21 13.78 -6.45
C VAL A 45 -21.73 13.80 -6.29
N PRO A 46 -22.29 14.53 -5.33
CA PRO A 46 -23.71 14.50 -5.03
C PRO A 46 -24.58 15.00 -6.18
N ASP A 47 -25.74 14.39 -6.37
CA ASP A 47 -26.73 14.81 -7.35
C ASP A 47 -27.67 15.86 -6.72
N PRO A 48 -27.71 17.09 -7.25
CA PRO A 48 -28.57 18.12 -6.72
C PRO A 48 -30.08 17.78 -6.84
N THR A 49 -30.43 16.83 -7.70
CA THR A 49 -31.82 16.40 -7.92
C THR A 49 -32.35 15.41 -6.90
N LEU A 50 -31.51 14.85 -6.02
CA LEU A 50 -31.89 13.83 -5.02
C LEU A 50 -32.76 14.37 -3.87
N GLY A 51 -33.07 15.66 -3.80
CA GLY A 51 -33.91 16.25 -2.77
C GLY A 51 -33.37 16.12 -1.34
N LEU A 52 -32.06 15.98 -1.18
CA LEU A 52 -31.41 15.91 0.14
C LEU A 52 -31.51 17.24 0.87
N SER A 53 -31.48 17.22 2.21
CA SER A 53 -31.41 18.44 2.98
C SER A 53 -30.13 19.24 2.64
N GLY A 54 -30.21 20.58 2.72
CA GLY A 54 -29.06 21.45 2.46
C GLY A 54 -27.82 21.07 3.30
N ALA A 55 -28.01 20.72 4.58
CA ALA A 55 -26.94 20.28 5.46
C ALA A 55 -26.31 18.95 5.03
N THR A 56 -27.11 18.01 4.54
CA THR A 56 -26.60 16.74 4.00
C THR A 56 -25.84 16.97 2.70
N MET A 57 -26.38 17.78 1.80
CA MET A 57 -25.74 18.13 0.55
C MET A 57 -24.38 18.80 0.80
N GLN A 58 -24.32 19.75 1.74
CA GLN A 58 -23.07 20.43 2.09
C GLN A 58 -22.01 19.44 2.60
N ARG A 59 -22.36 18.53 3.51
CA ARG A 59 -21.42 17.51 4.02
C ARG A 59 -20.88 16.60 2.91
N LEU A 60 -21.71 16.23 1.95
CA LEU A 60 -21.28 15.43 0.80
C LEU A 60 -20.31 16.21 -0.11
N HIS A 61 -20.60 17.49 -0.35
CA HIS A 61 -19.70 18.38 -1.09
C HIS A 61 -18.36 18.56 -0.38
N ASP A 62 -18.39 18.84 0.93
CA ASP A 62 -17.17 19.01 1.73
C ASP A 62 -16.28 17.76 1.65
N ARG A 63 -16.88 16.57 1.71
CA ARG A 63 -16.17 15.30 1.56
C ARG A 63 -15.55 15.12 0.16
N VAL A 64 -16.28 15.50 -0.88
CA VAL A 64 -15.80 15.48 -2.27
C VAL A 64 -14.62 16.44 -2.45
N GLU A 65 -14.74 17.66 -1.95
CA GLU A 65 -13.67 18.67 -2.07
C GLU A 65 -12.44 18.29 -1.23
N TYR A 66 -12.62 17.74 -0.04
CA TYR A 66 -11.52 17.23 0.78
C TYR A 66 -10.76 16.12 0.05
N PHE A 67 -11.47 15.13 -0.51
CA PHE A 67 -10.86 14.03 -1.27
C PHE A 67 -10.09 14.56 -2.48
N ARG A 68 -10.73 15.44 -3.28
CA ARG A 68 -10.12 16.06 -4.46
C ARG A 68 -8.85 16.83 -4.09
N ALA A 69 -8.94 17.68 -3.08
CA ALA A 69 -7.82 18.50 -2.62
C ALA A 69 -6.63 17.63 -2.12
N ARG A 70 -6.93 16.56 -1.37
CA ARG A 70 -5.91 15.61 -0.90
C ARG A 70 -5.18 14.96 -2.08
N GLN A 71 -5.92 14.39 -3.04
CA GLN A 71 -5.32 13.76 -4.23
C GLN A 71 -4.47 14.74 -5.04
N LEU A 72 -5.00 15.93 -5.34
CA LEU A 72 -4.28 16.96 -6.08
C LEU A 72 -3.05 17.48 -5.34
N SER A 73 -3.10 17.57 -4.00
CA SER A 73 -1.96 17.98 -3.18
C SER A 73 -0.80 16.99 -3.28
N ILE A 74 -1.08 15.69 -3.33
CA ILE A 74 -0.05 14.64 -3.52
C ILE A 74 0.48 14.70 -4.94
N ILE A 75 -0.41 14.68 -5.95
CA ILE A 75 -0.03 14.72 -7.37
C ILE A 75 0.84 15.96 -7.68
N GLY A 76 0.48 17.13 -7.15
CA GLY A 76 1.21 18.38 -7.38
C GLY A 76 2.60 18.44 -6.70
N ARG A 77 2.91 17.53 -5.77
CA ARG A 77 4.24 17.40 -5.14
C ARG A 77 5.15 16.41 -5.86
N LEU A 78 4.59 15.55 -6.70
CA LEU A 78 5.34 14.60 -7.50
C LEU A 78 5.78 15.27 -8.80
N ASP A 79 7.03 15.10 -9.18
CA ASP A 79 7.56 15.59 -10.44
C ASP A 79 7.61 14.51 -11.51
N HIS A 80 8.05 14.86 -12.73
CA HIS A 80 8.14 13.92 -13.83
C HIS A 80 9.21 12.83 -13.63
N ASP A 81 10.13 13.03 -12.68
CA ASP A 81 11.21 12.08 -12.38
C ASP A 81 10.81 10.99 -11.38
N GLN A 82 9.56 10.99 -10.87
CA GLN A 82 9.05 10.00 -9.91
C GLN A 82 9.38 8.54 -10.29
N VAL A 83 9.32 8.21 -11.58
CA VAL A 83 9.63 6.84 -12.08
C VAL A 83 11.10 6.49 -11.84
N ARG A 84 12.03 7.45 -11.92
CA ARG A 84 13.46 7.25 -11.62
C ARG A 84 13.67 6.97 -10.14
N HIS A 85 12.78 7.44 -9.29
CA HIS A 85 12.78 7.18 -7.85
C HIS A 85 11.86 6.00 -7.46
N ASN A 86 11.53 5.13 -8.40
CA ASN A 86 10.74 3.92 -8.15
C ASN A 86 9.32 4.18 -7.62
N VAL A 87 8.72 5.33 -7.95
CA VAL A 87 7.33 5.66 -7.60
C VAL A 87 6.48 5.68 -8.87
N ILE A 88 5.38 4.94 -8.87
CA ILE A 88 4.36 4.98 -9.92
C ILE A 88 3.28 5.98 -9.50
N GLY A 89 3.46 7.21 -9.91
CA GLY A 89 2.49 8.26 -9.65
C GLY A 89 1.36 8.33 -10.67
N SER A 90 0.48 9.31 -10.49
CA SER A 90 -0.67 9.53 -11.34
C SER A 90 -0.27 10.20 -12.67
N LEU A 91 -0.69 9.60 -13.79
CA LEU A 91 -0.64 10.24 -15.11
C LEU A 91 -1.82 11.19 -15.31
N ASP A 92 -2.95 10.89 -14.70
CA ASP A 92 -4.16 11.69 -14.77
C ASP A 92 -5.05 11.44 -13.54
N PHE A 93 -5.78 12.49 -13.13
CA PHE A 93 -6.80 12.41 -12.09
C PHE A 93 -7.95 13.34 -12.46
N PHE A 94 -9.13 12.76 -12.68
CA PHE A 94 -10.28 13.51 -13.19
C PHE A 94 -11.61 12.96 -12.68
N GLU A 95 -12.65 13.78 -12.84
CA GLU A 95 -14.02 13.39 -12.61
C GLU A 95 -14.71 13.05 -13.92
N HIS A 96 -15.43 11.94 -13.94
CA HIS A 96 -16.31 11.55 -15.04
C HIS A 96 -17.57 10.88 -14.48
N GLN A 97 -18.74 11.29 -14.94
CA GLN A 97 -20.03 10.77 -14.48
C GLN A 97 -20.14 10.71 -12.94
N ARG A 98 -19.73 11.80 -12.27
CA ARG A 98 -19.81 11.97 -10.81
C ARG A 98 -18.92 11.02 -9.99
N ARG A 99 -17.95 10.36 -10.62
CA ARG A 99 -16.94 9.51 -9.98
C ARG A 99 -15.55 10.01 -10.29
N PHE A 100 -14.63 9.77 -9.38
CA PHE A 100 -13.22 10.08 -9.60
C PHE A 100 -12.49 8.90 -10.21
N TYR A 101 -11.55 9.24 -11.05
CA TYR A 101 -10.68 8.30 -11.74
C TYR A 101 -9.23 8.71 -11.56
N LYS A 102 -8.37 7.72 -11.39
CA LYS A 102 -6.91 7.89 -11.39
C LYS A 102 -6.32 6.97 -12.46
N VAL A 103 -5.41 7.50 -13.23
CA VAL A 103 -4.69 6.75 -14.26
C VAL A 103 -3.23 6.69 -13.91
N THR A 104 -2.62 5.52 -14.02
CA THR A 104 -1.20 5.30 -13.80
C THR A 104 -0.59 4.49 -14.94
N THR A 105 0.74 4.49 -15.01
CA THR A 105 1.46 3.60 -15.92
C THR A 105 1.15 2.15 -15.56
N LEU A 106 0.92 1.32 -16.57
CA LEU A 106 0.85 -0.12 -16.39
C LEU A 106 2.26 -0.68 -16.22
N VAL A 107 2.51 -1.37 -15.12
CA VAL A 107 3.73 -2.16 -14.93
C VAL A 107 3.44 -3.57 -15.40
N SER A 108 4.14 -4.02 -16.43
CA SER A 108 4.05 -5.37 -16.97
C SER A 108 5.11 -6.28 -16.35
N GLU A 109 4.91 -7.59 -16.47
CA GLU A 109 5.85 -8.63 -16.02
C GLU A 109 6.19 -8.56 -14.52
N VAL A 110 5.17 -8.36 -13.70
CA VAL A 110 5.34 -8.27 -12.25
C VAL A 110 5.66 -9.66 -11.67
N GLN A 111 6.70 -9.72 -10.85
CA GLN A 111 7.09 -10.94 -10.15
C GLN A 111 6.46 -11.01 -8.75
N THR A 112 6.30 -12.23 -8.25
CA THR A 112 5.72 -12.46 -6.92
C THR A 112 6.80 -12.44 -5.83
N LEU A 113 6.41 -12.01 -4.64
CA LEU A 113 7.17 -12.18 -3.40
C LEU A 113 7.00 -13.62 -2.85
N PRO A 114 7.90 -14.15 -2.03
CA PRO A 114 9.01 -13.48 -1.34
C PRO A 114 10.31 -13.48 -2.17
N LEU A 115 11.28 -12.65 -1.72
CA LEU A 115 12.63 -12.55 -2.30
C LEU A 115 13.54 -13.73 -1.94
N VAL A 116 13.01 -14.67 -1.23
CA VAL A 116 13.70 -15.88 -0.81
C VAL A 116 14.23 -16.64 -2.02
N GLY A 117 15.54 -16.94 -2.01
CA GLY A 117 16.19 -17.68 -3.09
C GLY A 117 16.53 -16.84 -4.34
N GLN A 118 16.25 -15.56 -4.35
CA GLN A 118 16.72 -14.66 -5.38
C GLN A 118 18.22 -14.34 -5.20
N PRO A 119 18.94 -13.99 -6.28
CA PRO A 119 20.32 -13.52 -6.19
C PRO A 119 20.45 -12.35 -5.21
N VAL A 120 21.55 -12.27 -4.47
CA VAL A 120 21.82 -11.22 -3.50
C VAL A 120 21.72 -9.82 -4.15
N SER A 121 22.22 -9.69 -5.39
CA SER A 121 22.10 -8.46 -6.17
C SER A 121 20.65 -8.03 -6.39
N ASP A 122 19.75 -8.96 -6.70
CA ASP A 122 18.31 -8.68 -6.90
C ASP A 122 17.66 -8.26 -5.57
N VAL A 123 17.99 -8.95 -4.47
CA VAL A 123 17.51 -8.59 -3.14
C VAL A 123 17.97 -7.19 -2.76
N ALA A 124 19.26 -6.88 -2.94
CA ALA A 124 19.82 -5.56 -2.67
C ALA A 124 19.15 -4.47 -3.51
N ALA A 125 18.92 -4.73 -4.81
CA ALA A 125 18.25 -3.80 -5.72
C ALA A 125 16.80 -3.51 -5.27
N VAL A 126 16.07 -4.52 -4.81
CA VAL A 126 14.70 -4.35 -4.30
C VAL A 126 14.70 -3.54 -3.00
N LEU A 127 15.57 -3.87 -2.04
CA LEU A 127 15.69 -3.13 -0.79
C LEU A 127 16.03 -1.66 -1.05
N PHE A 128 17.05 -1.42 -1.87
CA PHE A 128 17.47 -0.07 -2.24
C PHE A 128 16.35 0.69 -2.96
N GLY A 129 15.69 0.05 -3.94
CA GLY A 129 14.60 0.64 -4.70
C GLY A 129 13.39 0.98 -3.83
N ALA A 130 13.02 0.11 -2.88
CA ALA A 130 11.91 0.35 -1.97
C ALA A 130 12.19 1.55 -1.05
N VAL A 131 13.41 1.64 -0.48
CA VAL A 131 13.78 2.75 0.39
C VAL A 131 13.91 4.06 -0.40
N THR A 132 14.46 4.03 -1.63
CA THR A 132 14.53 5.20 -2.52
C THR A 132 13.15 5.77 -2.82
N ALA A 133 12.14 4.90 -3.03
CA ALA A 133 10.76 5.35 -3.25
C ALA A 133 10.20 6.09 -2.03
N ILE A 134 10.50 5.61 -0.84
CA ILE A 134 10.06 6.25 0.41
C ILE A 134 10.83 7.55 0.66
N GLU A 135 12.15 7.58 0.45
CA GLU A 135 12.94 8.82 0.54
C GLU A 135 12.37 9.91 -0.37
N TYR A 136 12.08 9.58 -1.63
CA TYR A 136 11.50 10.51 -2.60
C TYR A 136 10.19 11.13 -2.11
N LEU A 137 9.31 10.36 -1.45
CA LEU A 137 8.07 10.87 -0.85
C LEU A 137 8.36 11.73 0.38
N HIS A 138 9.25 11.27 1.25
CA HIS A 138 9.58 11.95 2.52
C HIS A 138 10.25 13.30 2.29
N ASP A 139 11.11 13.44 1.29
CA ASP A 139 11.72 14.71 0.87
C ASP A 139 10.68 15.74 0.44
N ARG A 140 9.50 15.27 0.03
CA ARG A 140 8.35 16.10 -0.36
C ARG A 140 7.32 16.26 0.75
N SER A 141 7.69 15.83 1.98
CA SER A 141 6.81 15.81 3.14
C SER A 141 5.51 15.01 2.90
N ILE A 142 5.57 13.96 2.08
CA ILE A 142 4.48 13.04 1.83
C ILE A 142 4.65 11.82 2.73
N VAL A 143 3.63 11.51 3.53
CA VAL A 143 3.47 10.25 4.24
C VAL A 143 2.62 9.34 3.36
N HIS A 144 3.08 8.13 3.08
CA HIS A 144 2.35 7.17 2.23
C HIS A 144 1.10 6.61 2.94
N GLY A 145 1.23 6.27 4.21
CA GLY A 145 0.11 5.88 5.08
C GLY A 145 -0.40 4.44 4.95
N ASP A 146 0.00 3.68 3.91
CA ASP A 146 -0.36 2.26 3.73
C ASP A 146 0.79 1.46 3.11
N ILE A 147 1.99 1.54 3.70
CA ILE A 147 3.15 0.77 3.22
C ILE A 147 2.98 -0.69 3.61
N LYS A 148 3.01 -1.56 2.59
CA LYS A 148 2.92 -3.01 2.70
C LYS A 148 3.50 -3.67 1.44
N PRO A 149 3.80 -4.98 1.44
CA PRO A 149 4.35 -5.67 0.26
C PRO A 149 3.48 -5.54 -0.99
N ASP A 150 2.14 -5.57 -0.86
CA ASP A 150 1.21 -5.47 -1.99
C ASP A 150 1.31 -4.14 -2.74
N ASN A 151 1.87 -3.10 -2.10
CA ASN A 151 2.08 -1.79 -2.71
C ASN A 151 3.47 -1.63 -3.34
N PHE A 152 4.27 -2.71 -3.41
CA PHE A 152 5.51 -2.76 -4.17
C PHE A 152 5.40 -3.77 -5.32
N LEU A 153 5.42 -3.27 -6.55
CA LEU A 153 5.49 -4.13 -7.74
C LEU A 153 6.94 -4.44 -8.05
N LEU A 154 7.25 -5.74 -8.17
CA LEU A 154 8.57 -6.19 -8.60
C LEU A 154 8.54 -6.50 -10.09
N SER A 155 9.41 -5.86 -10.85
CA SER A 155 9.56 -6.09 -12.29
C SER A 155 11.03 -6.19 -12.64
N ARG A 156 11.35 -6.79 -13.81
CA ARG A 156 12.71 -6.74 -14.34
C ARG A 156 12.87 -5.52 -15.24
N ASP A 157 14.00 -4.84 -15.07
CA ASP A 157 14.41 -3.80 -16.00
C ASP A 157 14.94 -4.43 -17.31
N PRO A 158 15.18 -3.62 -18.37
CA PRO A 158 15.69 -4.11 -19.64
C PRO A 158 17.05 -4.83 -19.54
N ASP A 159 17.84 -4.53 -18.52
CA ASP A 159 19.16 -5.14 -18.27
C ASP A 159 19.03 -6.42 -17.44
N GLY A 160 17.82 -6.81 -17.06
CA GLY A 160 17.47 -8.02 -16.35
C GLY A 160 17.52 -7.89 -14.81
N GLY A 161 17.90 -6.74 -14.26
CA GLY A 161 17.89 -6.45 -12.84
C GLY A 161 16.49 -6.38 -12.24
N LEU A 162 16.31 -6.84 -11.01
CA LEU A 162 15.02 -6.75 -10.32
C LEU A 162 14.83 -5.34 -9.77
N LYS A 163 13.63 -4.77 -9.99
CA LYS A 163 13.25 -3.43 -9.57
C LYS A 163 11.99 -3.48 -8.72
N ALA A 164 11.98 -2.76 -7.58
CA ALA A 164 10.77 -2.50 -6.82
C ALA A 164 10.18 -1.14 -7.22
N SER A 165 8.88 -1.10 -7.50
CA SER A 165 8.15 0.14 -7.77
C SER A 165 7.02 0.31 -6.78
N LEU A 166 7.01 1.42 -6.04
CA LEU A 166 5.95 1.78 -5.10
C LEU A 166 4.72 2.28 -5.86
N ILE A 167 3.56 1.75 -5.50
CA ILE A 167 2.25 2.11 -6.08
C ILE A 167 1.28 2.53 -4.99
N ASP A 168 0.11 2.97 -5.42
CA ASP A 168 -1.07 3.21 -4.58
C ASP A 168 -0.90 4.30 -3.51
N LEU A 169 -0.80 5.55 -3.97
CA LEU A 169 -0.73 6.75 -3.13
C LEU A 169 -2.13 7.25 -2.69
N ASP A 170 -3.16 6.38 -2.64
CA ASP A 170 -4.53 6.81 -2.33
C ASP A 170 -4.69 7.26 -0.88
N GLU A 171 -3.95 6.62 0.02
CA GLU A 171 -3.95 6.94 1.45
C GLU A 171 -2.88 7.99 1.83
N ALA A 172 -2.09 8.42 0.86
CA ALA A 172 -1.03 9.39 1.11
C ALA A 172 -1.58 10.76 1.53
N TYR A 173 -0.83 11.43 2.39
CA TYR A 173 -1.13 12.77 2.87
C TYR A 173 0.15 13.58 3.11
N VAL A 174 0.01 14.89 3.15
CA VAL A 174 1.13 15.78 3.50
C VAL A 174 1.31 15.75 5.01
N GLN A 175 2.53 15.59 5.48
CA GLN A 175 2.87 15.62 6.91
C GLN A 175 2.31 16.89 7.57
N GLY A 176 1.64 16.73 8.70
CA GLY A 176 0.91 17.79 9.40
C GLY A 176 -0.54 17.96 8.97
N TYR A 177 -0.97 17.24 7.92
CA TYR A 177 -2.35 17.24 7.40
C TYR A 177 -2.91 15.83 7.34
N ALA A 178 -2.71 15.04 8.39
CA ALA A 178 -3.24 13.69 8.48
C ALA A 178 -4.76 13.67 8.28
N PRO A 179 -5.31 12.64 7.58
CA PRO A 179 -6.75 12.44 7.48
C PRO A 179 -7.40 12.31 8.86
N SER A 180 -8.71 12.52 8.96
CA SER A 180 -9.45 12.26 10.20
C SER A 180 -9.34 10.77 10.58
N GLN A 181 -9.52 10.43 11.85
CA GLN A 181 -9.44 9.04 12.33
C GLN A 181 -10.40 8.11 11.57
N GLU A 182 -11.56 8.62 11.18
CA GLU A 182 -12.59 7.88 10.45
C GLU A 182 -12.21 7.65 8.97
N ASP A 183 -11.33 8.50 8.43
CA ASP A 183 -10.86 8.43 7.05
C ASP A 183 -9.52 7.67 6.90
N ILE A 184 -8.93 7.23 8.02
CA ILE A 184 -7.74 6.36 7.96
C ILE A 184 -8.17 4.98 7.45
N VAL A 185 -7.69 4.65 6.28
CA VAL A 185 -7.82 3.33 5.68
C VAL A 185 -6.43 2.77 5.48
N GLY A 186 -6.20 1.55 5.94
CA GLY A 186 -4.89 0.93 5.80
C GLY A 186 -4.90 -0.48 6.38
N THR A 187 -3.79 -1.16 6.22
CA THR A 187 -3.63 -2.54 6.64
C THR A 187 -3.09 -2.61 8.06
N ILE A 188 -3.97 -2.86 9.04
CA ILE A 188 -3.69 -2.83 10.49
C ILE A 188 -2.41 -3.60 10.85
N GLY A 189 -2.08 -4.68 10.14
CA GLY A 189 -0.87 -5.48 10.37
C GLY A 189 0.45 -4.71 10.22
N TYR A 190 0.44 -3.59 9.48
CA TYR A 190 1.61 -2.75 9.21
C TYR A 190 1.57 -1.40 9.92
N TYR A 191 0.52 -1.12 10.70
CA TYR A 191 0.42 0.14 11.44
C TYR A 191 1.59 0.32 12.39
N SER A 192 2.14 1.52 12.38
CA SER A 192 3.07 1.97 13.41
C SER A 192 2.35 2.14 14.76
N PRO A 193 3.06 2.13 15.90
CA PRO A 193 2.45 2.35 17.21
C PRO A 193 1.64 3.65 17.26
N GLU A 194 2.21 4.76 16.78
CA GLU A 194 1.55 6.07 16.78
C GLU A 194 0.35 6.14 15.84
N LEU A 195 0.34 5.40 14.72
CA LEU A 195 -0.84 5.30 13.87
C LEU A 195 -1.96 4.54 14.57
N GLY A 196 -1.64 3.44 15.24
CA GLY A 196 -2.59 2.72 16.09
C GLY A 196 -3.14 3.57 17.22
N ASP A 197 -2.30 4.39 17.84
CA ASP A 197 -2.67 5.34 18.88
C ASP A 197 -3.56 6.47 18.35
N TYR A 198 -3.26 7.00 17.18
CA TYR A 198 -4.08 8.01 16.51
C TYR A 198 -5.49 7.48 16.19
N VAL A 199 -5.59 6.34 15.53
CA VAL A 199 -6.89 5.72 15.19
C VAL A 199 -7.72 5.42 16.45
N SER A 200 -7.05 5.14 17.57
CA SER A 200 -7.69 4.91 18.87
C SER A 200 -7.97 6.20 19.67
N GLY A 201 -7.67 7.39 19.11
CA GLY A 201 -7.90 8.67 19.76
C GLY A 201 -6.93 9.02 20.90
N ARG A 202 -5.80 8.31 21.02
CA ARG A 202 -4.82 8.52 22.10
C ARG A 202 -3.81 9.62 21.81
N VAL A 203 -3.54 9.90 20.54
CA VAL A 203 -2.61 10.97 20.12
C VAL A 203 -3.25 11.82 19.02
N PRO A 204 -2.82 13.09 18.85
CA PRO A 204 -3.28 13.94 17.76
C PRO A 204 -2.67 13.53 16.42
N GLY A 205 -3.27 13.96 15.29
CA GLY A 205 -2.77 13.70 13.94
C GLY A 205 -1.37 14.26 13.67
N SER A 206 -0.91 15.25 14.45
CA SER A 206 0.47 15.77 14.37
C SER A 206 1.52 14.76 14.82
N ALA A 207 1.14 13.67 15.48
CA ALA A 207 2.04 12.56 15.81
C ALA A 207 2.39 11.71 14.55
N LEU A 208 1.57 11.78 13.50
CA LEU A 208 1.78 11.05 12.27
C LEU A 208 2.75 11.81 11.36
N THR A 209 3.97 11.33 11.34
CA THR A 209 5.07 11.87 10.53
C THR A 209 5.58 10.82 9.54
N THR A 210 6.55 11.17 8.72
CA THR A 210 7.27 10.21 7.85
C THR A 210 7.88 9.05 8.63
N ALA A 211 8.13 9.19 9.93
CA ALA A 211 8.61 8.10 10.79
C ALA A 211 7.58 6.95 10.93
N SER A 212 6.27 7.23 10.74
CA SER A 212 5.25 6.17 10.70
C SER A 212 5.47 5.23 9.52
N ASP A 213 5.78 5.79 8.34
CA ASP A 213 6.12 4.99 7.16
C ASP A 213 7.38 4.15 7.37
N MET A 214 8.39 4.66 8.10
CA MET A 214 9.61 3.90 8.37
C MET A 214 9.35 2.63 9.17
N PHE A 215 8.40 2.67 10.12
CA PHE A 215 7.99 1.46 10.84
C PHE A 215 7.30 0.45 9.91
N SER A 216 6.32 0.93 9.12
CA SER A 216 5.59 0.10 8.16
C SER A 216 6.53 -0.49 7.10
N LEU A 217 7.52 0.30 6.64
CA LEU A 217 8.56 -0.16 5.73
C LEU A 217 9.44 -1.25 6.36
N GLY A 218 9.83 -1.09 7.63
CA GLY A 218 10.57 -2.12 8.36
C GLY A 218 9.85 -3.47 8.35
N LEU A 219 8.55 -3.49 8.67
CA LEU A 219 7.72 -4.71 8.61
C LEU A 219 7.62 -5.26 7.17
N THR A 220 7.41 -4.37 6.21
CA THR A 220 7.31 -4.70 4.79
C THR A 220 8.58 -5.37 4.28
N LEU A 221 9.75 -4.80 4.57
CA LEU A 221 11.04 -5.36 4.14
C LEU A 221 11.32 -6.73 4.79
N VAL A 222 10.96 -6.93 6.07
CA VAL A 222 11.04 -8.25 6.69
C VAL A 222 10.19 -9.26 5.92
N GLU A 223 8.94 -8.93 5.62
CA GLU A 223 8.04 -9.85 4.89
C GLU A 223 8.51 -10.08 3.45
N MET A 224 9.01 -9.07 2.76
CA MET A 224 9.57 -9.23 1.42
C MET A 224 10.77 -10.18 1.41
N LEU A 225 11.61 -10.12 2.43
CA LEU A 225 12.80 -10.96 2.58
C LEU A 225 12.46 -12.40 2.98
N THR A 226 11.55 -12.56 3.95
CA THR A 226 11.35 -13.86 4.62
C THR A 226 10.06 -14.58 4.21
N GLY A 227 9.16 -13.88 3.50
CA GLY A 227 7.83 -14.36 3.14
C GLY A 227 6.81 -14.25 4.28
N GLN A 228 7.18 -13.67 5.42
CA GLN A 228 6.28 -13.49 6.56
C GLN A 228 6.65 -12.25 7.39
N VAL A 229 5.67 -11.65 8.02
CA VAL A 229 5.93 -10.58 9.00
C VAL A 229 6.77 -11.13 10.16
N PRO A 230 7.49 -10.25 10.92
CA PRO A 230 8.29 -10.66 12.07
C PRO A 230 7.52 -11.60 13.00
N VAL A 231 8.22 -12.61 13.52
CA VAL A 231 7.62 -13.57 14.45
C VAL A 231 7.46 -12.93 15.83
N PHE A 232 6.28 -13.04 16.39
CA PHE A 232 5.93 -12.66 17.75
C PHE A 232 4.78 -13.55 18.26
N ASP A 233 4.47 -13.51 19.56
CA ASP A 233 3.36 -14.29 20.13
C ASP A 233 2.00 -13.76 19.63
N ARG A 234 1.46 -14.39 18.59
CA ARG A 234 0.15 -14.04 18.00
C ARG A 234 -1.04 -14.46 18.85
N GLY A 235 -0.84 -15.31 19.86
CA GLY A 235 -1.85 -15.64 20.86
C GLY A 235 -2.12 -14.49 21.81
N ALA A 236 -1.07 -13.72 22.14
CA ALA A 236 -1.14 -12.56 23.03
C ALA A 236 -1.37 -11.23 22.28
N PHE A 237 -0.83 -11.08 21.06
CA PHE A 237 -0.80 -9.80 20.33
C PHE A 237 -1.38 -9.92 18.91
N ARG A 238 -2.09 -8.87 18.47
CA ARG A 238 -2.69 -8.83 17.13
C ARG A 238 -1.76 -8.29 16.05
N THR A 239 -0.84 -7.38 16.43
CA THR A 239 0.08 -6.71 15.51
C THR A 239 1.47 -6.62 16.12
N ALA A 240 2.50 -6.44 15.28
CA ALA A 240 3.86 -6.22 15.73
C ALA A 240 3.99 -4.97 16.63
N ALA A 241 3.32 -3.88 16.26
CA ALA A 241 3.27 -2.67 17.08
C ALA A 241 2.69 -2.93 18.49
N HIS A 242 1.61 -3.72 18.57
CA HIS A 242 1.00 -4.08 19.85
C HIS A 242 1.93 -4.98 20.69
N ALA A 243 2.63 -5.93 20.07
CA ALA A 243 3.61 -6.77 20.72
C ALA A 243 4.76 -5.93 21.32
N LEU A 244 5.35 -5.05 20.54
CA LEU A 244 6.42 -4.15 20.97
C LEU A 244 5.98 -3.23 22.10
N ALA A 245 4.79 -2.63 22.02
CA ALA A 245 4.23 -1.74 23.04
C ALA A 245 4.03 -2.46 24.40
N ASN A 246 3.94 -3.79 24.39
CA ASN A 246 3.85 -4.63 25.59
C ASN A 246 5.17 -5.31 25.97
N GLY A 247 6.30 -4.84 25.40
CA GLY A 247 7.64 -5.31 25.76
C GLY A 247 8.02 -6.65 25.12
N ALA A 248 7.23 -7.17 24.15
CA ALA A 248 7.60 -8.36 23.40
C ALA A 248 8.70 -8.03 22.38
N LEU A 249 9.56 -9.00 22.11
CA LEU A 249 10.58 -8.88 21.07
C LEU A 249 10.04 -9.42 19.73
N LEU A 250 10.44 -8.78 18.64
CA LEU A 250 10.23 -9.31 17.30
C LEU A 250 11.44 -10.15 16.90
N ASP A 251 11.23 -11.38 16.45
CA ASP A 251 12.30 -12.20 15.93
C ASP A 251 12.60 -11.81 14.47
N LEU A 252 13.77 -11.24 14.25
CA LEU A 252 14.31 -10.83 12.96
C LEU A 252 15.46 -11.72 12.49
N SER A 253 15.74 -12.81 13.19
CA SER A 253 16.91 -13.68 12.93
C SER A 253 16.92 -14.23 11.49
N ALA A 254 15.75 -14.44 10.89
CA ALA A 254 15.60 -14.88 9.51
C ALA A 254 16.14 -13.89 8.46
N CYS A 255 16.33 -12.60 8.81
CA CYS A 255 16.85 -11.59 7.90
C CYS A 255 18.38 -11.57 7.78
N GLY A 256 19.10 -12.36 8.59
CA GLY A 256 20.57 -12.24 8.75
C GLY A 256 20.96 -11.08 9.67
N SER A 257 22.15 -11.17 10.28
CA SER A 257 22.53 -10.30 11.40
C SER A 257 22.59 -8.80 11.04
N SER A 258 23.16 -8.47 9.88
CA SER A 258 23.32 -7.08 9.44
C SER A 258 22.00 -6.40 9.14
N LEU A 259 21.12 -7.09 8.40
CA LEU A 259 19.78 -6.58 8.10
C LEU A 259 18.86 -6.59 9.33
N ALA A 260 18.94 -7.60 10.20
CA ALA A 260 18.17 -7.67 11.43
C ALA A 260 18.44 -6.44 12.32
N GLN A 261 19.70 -5.97 12.41
CA GLN A 261 20.05 -4.77 13.16
C GLN A 261 19.46 -3.51 12.52
N LEU A 262 19.57 -3.37 11.19
CA LEU A 262 19.00 -2.24 10.47
C LEU A 262 17.48 -2.19 10.60
N LEU A 263 16.79 -3.30 10.28
CA LEU A 263 15.34 -3.42 10.36
C LEU A 263 14.83 -3.24 11.78
N GLY A 264 15.54 -3.76 12.79
CA GLY A 264 15.24 -3.54 14.19
C GLY A 264 15.27 -2.06 14.59
N SER A 265 16.20 -1.26 14.02
CA SER A 265 16.24 0.18 14.27
C SER A 265 15.03 0.93 13.70
N MET A 266 14.44 0.44 12.59
CA MET A 266 13.21 1.00 12.01
C MET A 266 11.97 0.63 12.83
N LEU A 267 12.00 -0.48 13.56
CA LEU A 267 10.88 -1.05 14.32
C LEU A 267 10.88 -0.61 15.79
N THR A 268 11.52 0.50 16.13
CA THR A 268 11.49 1.07 17.49
C THR A 268 10.14 1.73 17.78
N LEU A 269 9.73 1.73 19.07
CA LEU A 269 8.47 2.36 19.52
C LEU A 269 8.51 3.88 19.36
N ASP A 270 9.65 4.49 19.70
CA ASP A 270 9.85 5.94 19.58
C ASP A 270 10.06 6.32 18.11
N PRO A 271 9.14 7.08 17.49
CA PRO A 271 9.29 7.53 16.11
C PRO A 271 10.56 8.35 15.87
N ALA A 272 11.00 9.12 16.88
CA ALA A 272 12.20 9.97 16.76
C ALA A 272 13.51 9.17 16.77
N ALA A 273 13.49 7.93 17.26
CA ALA A 273 14.65 7.05 17.27
C ALA A 273 14.79 6.21 15.98
N ARG A 274 13.80 6.25 15.08
CA ARG A 274 13.85 5.56 13.79
C ARG A 274 14.73 6.30 12.81
N PRO A 275 15.56 5.59 12.04
CA PRO A 275 16.33 6.23 10.97
C PRO A 275 15.39 6.78 9.89
N SER A 276 15.78 7.90 9.28
CA SER A 276 15.17 8.39 8.05
C SER A 276 15.45 7.45 6.87
N ALA A 277 14.72 7.61 5.77
CA ALA A 277 14.95 6.82 4.56
C ALA A 277 16.36 7.03 4.02
N SER A 278 16.87 8.28 4.03
CA SER A 278 18.25 8.60 3.64
C SER A 278 19.29 7.86 4.48
N GLU A 279 19.13 7.86 5.82
CA GLU A 279 20.04 7.12 6.71
C GLU A 279 19.98 5.60 6.49
N VAL A 280 18.81 5.07 6.11
CA VAL A 280 18.67 3.65 5.74
C VAL A 280 19.39 3.36 4.43
N LEU A 281 19.26 4.23 3.41
CA LEU A 281 20.00 4.10 2.15
C LEU A 281 21.51 4.11 2.36
N ASP A 282 22.02 5.05 3.16
CA ASP A 282 23.42 5.13 3.50
C ASP A 282 23.92 3.84 4.18
N ARG A 283 23.13 3.29 5.11
CA ARG A 283 23.48 2.04 5.78
C ARG A 283 23.46 0.85 4.82
N ILE A 284 22.44 0.71 3.95
CA ILE A 284 22.38 -0.35 2.94
C ILE A 284 23.57 -0.24 1.98
N GLY A 285 23.90 0.97 1.51
CA GLY A 285 25.02 1.22 0.59
C GLY A 285 26.39 0.88 1.17
N ASN A 286 26.53 0.89 2.51
CA ASN A 286 27.74 0.53 3.22
C ASN A 286 27.80 -0.95 3.66
N LEU A 287 26.72 -1.73 3.44
CA LEU A 287 26.74 -3.16 3.73
C LEU A 287 27.52 -3.92 2.66
N ASP A 288 28.34 -4.86 3.12
CA ASP A 288 28.95 -5.84 2.23
C ASP A 288 27.85 -6.75 1.66
N LEU A 289 27.60 -6.66 0.35
CA LEU A 289 26.57 -7.42 -0.33
C LEU A 289 26.71 -8.93 -0.10
N ASP A 290 27.94 -9.44 -0.04
CA ASP A 290 28.20 -10.87 0.21
C ASP A 290 27.77 -11.27 1.63
N ARG A 291 27.70 -10.31 2.56
CA ARG A 291 27.26 -10.49 3.95
C ARG A 291 25.85 -10.01 4.22
N LEU A 292 25.19 -9.40 3.23
CA LEU A 292 23.86 -8.83 3.40
C LEU A 292 22.86 -9.86 3.92
N LEU A 293 22.97 -11.09 3.41
CA LEU A 293 22.10 -12.22 3.76
C LEU A 293 22.80 -13.30 4.60
N ASP A 294 23.97 -12.98 5.19
CA ASP A 294 24.73 -13.94 6.01
C ASP A 294 23.87 -14.40 7.20
N GLY A 295 23.57 -15.69 7.26
CA GLY A 295 22.72 -16.28 8.29
C GLY A 295 21.22 -16.13 8.04
N ALA A 296 20.79 -15.52 6.92
CA ALA A 296 19.39 -15.49 6.55
C ALA A 296 18.86 -16.92 6.36
N GLN A 297 17.85 -17.30 7.12
CA GLN A 297 17.24 -18.63 7.03
C GLN A 297 15.93 -18.54 6.26
N VAL A 298 15.89 -19.22 5.13
CA VAL A 298 14.66 -19.49 4.41
C VAL A 298 13.84 -20.48 5.24
N SER A 299 12.77 -20.01 5.87
CA SER A 299 11.83 -20.91 6.53
C SER A 299 11.10 -21.74 5.47
N THR A 300 11.46 -23.00 5.34
CA THR A 300 10.74 -23.99 4.50
C THR A 300 9.44 -24.49 5.15
N ARG A 301 9.02 -23.95 6.29
CA ARG A 301 7.75 -24.31 6.93
C ARG A 301 6.59 -23.52 6.33
N VAL A 302 6.03 -24.09 5.28
CA VAL A 302 4.68 -23.77 4.79
C VAL A 302 3.67 -24.47 5.72
N ASP A 303 3.38 -23.85 6.86
CA ASP A 303 2.20 -24.18 7.68
C ASP A 303 1.60 -22.88 8.21
N GLN A 304 1.13 -22.04 7.28
CA GLN A 304 0.19 -20.99 7.61
C GLN A 304 -1.21 -21.41 7.15
N PRO A 305 -2.26 -21.13 7.96
CA PRO A 305 -3.59 -21.21 7.41
C PRO A 305 -3.59 -20.30 6.18
N LYS A 306 -3.88 -20.87 5.02
CA LYS A 306 -4.05 -20.13 3.77
C LYS A 306 -4.92 -18.92 4.08
N ARG A 307 -4.33 -17.71 4.09
CA ARG A 307 -5.15 -16.51 3.91
C ARG A 307 -6.02 -16.84 2.70
N PRO A 308 -7.33 -16.60 2.73
CA PRO A 308 -8.05 -16.59 1.48
C PRO A 308 -7.26 -15.63 0.60
N ARG A 309 -6.66 -16.13 -0.45
CA ARG A 309 -5.97 -15.32 -1.45
C ARG A 309 -7.06 -14.43 -2.03
N GLY A 310 -7.17 -13.21 -1.51
CA GLY A 310 -7.65 -12.15 -2.35
C GLY A 310 -6.72 -12.22 -3.55
N GLN A 311 -7.27 -12.48 -4.73
CA GLN A 311 -6.48 -12.52 -5.95
C GLN A 311 -5.71 -11.21 -5.97
N THR A 312 -4.38 -11.31 -5.90
CA THR A 312 -3.54 -10.13 -5.96
C THR A 312 -3.70 -9.52 -7.35
N PHE A 313 -3.39 -8.26 -7.48
CA PHE A 313 -3.28 -7.55 -8.75
C PHE A 313 -2.53 -8.37 -9.83
N LEU A 314 -1.60 -9.22 -9.41
CA LEU A 314 -0.78 -10.13 -10.19
C LEU A 314 -1.53 -11.30 -10.82
N ASP A 315 -2.47 -11.92 -10.09
CA ASP A 315 -3.22 -13.07 -10.57
C ASP A 315 -4.21 -12.71 -11.69
N LEU A 316 -4.49 -11.42 -11.86
CA LEU A 316 -5.44 -10.89 -12.84
C LEU A 316 -4.80 -10.34 -14.11
N ALA A 317 -3.50 -10.05 -14.09
CA ALA A 317 -2.74 -9.62 -15.27
C ALA A 317 -2.35 -10.79 -16.17
N ALA A 318 -2.37 -12.05 -15.67
CA ALA A 318 -2.06 -13.24 -16.44
C ALA A 318 -3.25 -13.64 -17.36
N PRO A 319 -2.99 -14.07 -18.60
CA PRO A 319 -4.05 -14.59 -19.48
C PRO A 319 -4.63 -15.88 -18.87
N ARG A 320 -5.96 -15.90 -18.66
CA ARG A 320 -6.67 -17.10 -18.15
C ARG A 320 -6.54 -18.26 -19.12
N SER A 321 -6.07 -19.40 -18.64
CA SER A 321 -6.26 -20.67 -19.33
C SER A 321 -7.70 -21.14 -19.14
N ALA A 322 -8.28 -21.75 -20.16
CA ALA A 322 -9.71 -22.08 -20.30
C ALA A 322 -10.20 -23.24 -19.39
N ALA A 323 -9.71 -23.37 -18.16
CA ALA A 323 -9.99 -24.53 -17.29
C ALA A 323 -10.63 -24.19 -15.92
N ASP A 324 -10.90 -22.92 -15.59
CA ASP A 324 -11.38 -22.54 -14.24
C ASP A 324 -12.79 -21.89 -14.29
N GLU A 325 -13.80 -22.68 -14.62
CA GLU A 325 -15.21 -22.36 -14.35
C GLU A 325 -15.74 -23.29 -13.24
N GLU A 326 -15.60 -22.87 -11.98
CA GLU A 326 -16.46 -23.32 -10.88
C GLU A 326 -16.66 -22.17 -9.88
N GLU A 327 -17.93 -21.73 -9.76
CA GLU A 327 -18.37 -20.73 -8.79
C GLU A 327 -18.44 -21.28 -7.37
N PRO A 328 -18.12 -20.45 -6.36
CA PRO A 328 -18.80 -20.55 -5.06
C PRO A 328 -19.47 -19.23 -4.68
N GLY A 329 -20.77 -19.29 -4.45
CA GLY A 329 -21.60 -18.20 -3.97
C GLY A 329 -21.16 -17.66 -2.61
N LEU A 330 -21.02 -16.34 -2.52
CA LEU A 330 -20.77 -15.62 -1.28
C LEU A 330 -22.06 -15.01 -0.76
N LEU A 331 -22.57 -15.56 0.34
CA LEU A 331 -23.70 -15.01 1.09
C LEU A 331 -23.18 -13.83 1.95
N ILE A 332 -23.53 -12.61 1.56
CA ILE A 332 -23.31 -11.42 2.42
C ILE A 332 -24.53 -11.28 3.33
N ASN A 333 -24.32 -11.46 4.63
CA ASN A 333 -25.34 -11.23 5.65
C ASN A 333 -25.35 -9.75 6.04
N LEU A 334 -26.27 -8.98 5.47
CA LEU A 334 -26.56 -7.60 5.86
C LEU A 334 -27.51 -7.62 7.07
N GLY A 335 -26.95 -7.47 8.27
CA GLY A 335 -27.73 -7.27 9.49
C GLY A 335 -28.60 -6.02 9.39
N ARG A 336 -29.92 -6.19 9.54
CA ARG A 336 -30.92 -5.11 9.59
C ARG A 336 -30.78 -4.33 10.90
N PRO A 337 -30.92 -2.99 10.90
CA PRO A 337 -31.05 -2.22 12.12
C PRO A 337 -32.53 -2.24 12.61
N GLY A 338 -32.73 -2.55 13.85
CA GLY A 338 -33.96 -2.28 14.57
C GLY A 338 -34.52 -3.47 15.31
N ASP A 339 -34.24 -3.51 16.63
CA ASP A 339 -35.27 -3.81 17.61
C ASP A 339 -34.82 -3.32 18.98
N ARG A 340 -35.43 -2.21 19.43
CA ARG A 340 -35.46 -1.82 20.82
C ARG A 340 -36.43 -2.75 21.54
N VAL A 341 -36.02 -3.40 22.57
CA VAL A 341 -36.95 -3.96 23.58
C VAL A 341 -36.58 -3.37 24.94
N HIS A 342 -37.60 -2.69 25.49
CA HIS A 342 -37.70 -2.30 26.90
C HIS A 342 -37.70 -3.54 27.81
N ARG A 343 -36.84 -3.53 28.83
CA ARG A 343 -37.18 -3.66 30.27
C ARG A 343 -35.90 -3.54 31.08
#